data_d43b5dcd3904291136fdaa1339a6570d
#
_entry.id   d43b5dcd3904291136fdaa1339a6570d
#
_cell.length_a   1.000
_cell.length_b   1.000
_cell.length_c   1.000
_cell.angle_alpha   90.00
_cell.angle_beta   90.00
_cell.angle_gamma   90.00
#
_symmetry.space_group_name_H-M   'P 1'
#
loop_
_entity.id
_entity.type
_entity.pdbx_description
1 polymer ?
#
loop_
_entity_poly.entity_id
_entity_poly.type
_entity_poly.pdbx_seq_one_letter_code
_entity_poly.pdbx_strand_id
1 'polypeptide(L)'
;KEVDKWNNDKVLEKAKPSATDLEDDRDGVESTKPTVAVSDAGNLDTTKVGDYTVKVQSTDSEGKKSTETTVTVHVLDLIKVDPTVTTDPTDPSTTSPVSPKTPDTPVKPGDENLGKYPSGLTREDLVKEVTRTIKYLKEEDANKADATGLKPDKVQKVTYKRTATVNPETKEVTYSDWEVYNETDKLVDSKADGTKGKFNAVDSPVVDNYLLVNATDKTVAEKEAPV
;
A
#
# COMPACT_ATOMS: atom_id res chain seq x y z
N LYS A 1 -16.84 -7.00 -0.30
CA LYS A 1 -15.95 -7.82 0.55
C LYS A 1 -16.84 -8.42 1.63
N GLU A 2 -17.01 -9.75 1.62
CA GLU A 2 -17.54 -10.44 2.79
C GLU A 2 -16.52 -10.22 3.90
N VAL A 3 -16.93 -9.44 4.89
CA VAL A 3 -16.24 -9.41 6.16
C VAL A 3 -16.52 -10.79 6.77
N ASP A 4 -15.51 -11.63 6.89
CA ASP A 4 -15.61 -12.88 7.60
C ASP A 4 -16.23 -12.58 8.96
N LYS A 5 -17.44 -13.10 9.19
CA LYS A 5 -18.11 -12.91 10.48
C LYS A 5 -17.29 -13.66 11.53
N TRP A 6 -16.58 -12.93 12.32
CA TRP A 6 -15.90 -13.47 13.47
C TRP A 6 -16.92 -14.10 14.43
N ASN A 7 -16.57 -15.27 14.92
CA ASN A 7 -17.30 -16.01 15.93
C ASN A 7 -16.31 -16.64 16.91
N ASN A 8 -16.81 -17.33 17.91
CA ASN A 8 -16.00 -18.01 18.92
C ASN A 8 -15.02 -19.02 18.31
N ASP A 9 -15.42 -19.71 17.23
CA ASP A 9 -14.56 -20.69 16.55
C ASP A 9 -13.33 -20.01 15.92
N LYS A 10 -13.51 -18.82 15.35
CA LYS A 10 -12.41 -18.04 14.79
C LYS A 10 -11.42 -17.56 15.87
N VAL A 11 -11.92 -17.23 17.05
CA VAL A 11 -11.04 -16.90 18.19
C VAL A 11 -10.20 -18.11 18.56
N LEU A 12 -10.80 -19.29 18.67
CA LEU A 12 -10.10 -20.53 19.01
C LEU A 12 -9.09 -20.93 17.91
N GLU A 13 -9.49 -20.83 16.64
CA GLU A 13 -8.62 -21.10 15.50
C GLU A 13 -7.34 -20.25 15.51
N LYS A 14 -7.46 -18.97 15.83
CA LYS A 14 -6.34 -18.02 15.86
C LYS A 14 -5.50 -18.14 17.13
N ALA A 15 -6.13 -18.21 18.29
CA ALA A 15 -5.46 -18.31 19.57
C ALA A 15 -4.81 -19.68 19.81
N LYS A 16 -5.33 -20.74 19.17
CA LYS A 16 -4.87 -22.12 19.31
C LYS A 16 -4.65 -22.53 20.77
N PRO A 17 -5.61 -22.30 21.66
CA PRO A 17 -5.46 -22.67 23.05
C PRO A 17 -5.38 -24.19 23.16
N SER A 18 -4.60 -24.66 24.11
CA SER A 18 -4.50 -26.08 24.44
C SER A 18 -4.81 -26.29 25.92
N ALA A 19 -5.38 -27.42 26.24
CA ALA A 19 -5.58 -27.87 27.60
C ALA A 19 -5.04 -29.29 27.75
N THR A 20 -4.54 -29.59 28.93
CA THR A 20 -4.05 -30.92 29.31
C THR A 20 -4.75 -31.33 30.58
N ASP A 21 -5.10 -32.60 30.68
CA ASP A 21 -5.52 -33.25 31.89
C ASP A 21 -4.71 -34.54 32.09
N LEU A 22 -4.10 -34.70 33.22
CA LEU A 22 -3.16 -35.81 33.47
C LEU A 22 -3.84 -37.15 33.39
N GLU A 23 -5.14 -37.22 33.69
CA GLU A 23 -5.94 -38.43 33.70
C GLU A 23 -6.40 -38.78 32.31
N ASP A 24 -6.99 -37.81 31.58
CA ASP A 24 -7.47 -37.96 30.23
C ASP A 24 -6.34 -38.15 29.20
N ASP A 25 -5.20 -37.45 29.39
CA ASP A 25 -4.05 -37.55 28.48
C ASP A 25 -3.30 -38.90 28.62
N ARG A 26 -3.37 -39.54 29.78
CA ARG A 26 -2.72 -40.85 30.02
C ARG A 26 -3.32 -41.98 29.19
N ASP A 27 -4.60 -41.92 28.88
CA ASP A 27 -5.30 -42.97 28.17
C ASP A 27 -5.01 -42.95 26.66
N GLY A 28 -4.44 -41.85 26.15
CA GLY A 28 -4.11 -41.69 24.72
C GLY A 28 -5.31 -41.65 23.78
N VAL A 29 -6.52 -41.50 24.33
CA VAL A 29 -7.78 -41.49 23.59
C VAL A 29 -8.18 -40.06 23.30
N GLU A 30 -8.27 -39.66 22.03
CA GLU A 30 -8.57 -38.27 21.63
C GLU A 30 -9.94 -37.78 22.13
N SER A 31 -10.94 -38.70 22.26
CA SER A 31 -12.28 -38.35 22.71
C SER A 31 -12.39 -38.01 24.20
N THR A 32 -11.37 -38.31 25.00
CA THR A 32 -11.31 -37.98 26.43
C THR A 32 -10.51 -36.73 26.71
N LYS A 33 -9.78 -36.20 25.72
CA LYS A 33 -9.01 -34.96 25.89
C LYS A 33 -9.91 -33.78 26.25
N PRO A 34 -9.43 -32.87 27.11
CA PRO A 34 -10.16 -31.69 27.46
C PRO A 34 -10.52 -30.84 26.23
N THR A 35 -11.75 -30.35 26.17
CA THR A 35 -12.21 -29.46 25.11
C THR A 35 -12.09 -28.01 25.55
N VAL A 36 -11.59 -27.13 24.67
CA VAL A 36 -11.48 -25.70 24.95
C VAL A 36 -12.58 -24.93 24.22
N ALA A 37 -13.25 -24.04 24.94
CA ALA A 37 -14.31 -23.20 24.40
C ALA A 37 -14.13 -21.74 24.88
N VAL A 38 -14.71 -20.80 24.14
CA VAL A 38 -14.87 -19.41 24.60
C VAL A 38 -15.93 -19.41 25.69
N SER A 39 -15.56 -19.05 26.91
CA SER A 39 -16.47 -18.92 28.06
C SER A 39 -17.13 -17.55 28.14
N ASP A 40 -16.41 -16.51 27.71
CA ASP A 40 -16.89 -15.13 27.66
C ASP A 40 -16.23 -14.43 26.46
N ALA A 41 -17.02 -14.02 25.50
CA ALA A 41 -16.55 -13.27 24.34
C ALA A 41 -16.24 -11.80 24.67
N GLY A 42 -16.49 -11.36 25.89
CA GLY A 42 -16.38 -9.98 26.28
C GLY A 42 -17.31 -9.09 25.43
N ASN A 43 -16.84 -7.93 25.08
CA ASN A 43 -17.54 -7.04 24.17
C ASN A 43 -16.88 -7.00 22.78
N LEU A 44 -16.38 -8.15 22.30
CA LEU A 44 -15.68 -8.24 21.02
C LEU A 44 -16.56 -7.74 19.87
N ASP A 45 -16.14 -6.63 19.26
CA ASP A 45 -16.76 -6.02 18.10
C ASP A 45 -15.73 -5.90 16.97
N THR A 46 -15.75 -6.84 16.04
CA THR A 46 -14.79 -6.87 14.92
C THR A 46 -15.04 -5.79 13.87
N THR A 47 -16.05 -4.96 14.05
CA THR A 47 -16.29 -3.77 13.23
C THR A 47 -15.61 -2.50 13.75
N LYS A 48 -15.05 -2.56 14.95
CA LYS A 48 -14.37 -1.44 15.59
C LYS A 48 -12.95 -1.80 15.96
N VAL A 49 -12.02 -0.95 15.57
CA VAL A 49 -10.61 -1.06 15.94
C VAL A 49 -10.45 -0.96 17.46
N GLY A 50 -9.68 -1.86 18.02
CA GLY A 50 -9.41 -1.88 19.46
C GLY A 50 -8.95 -3.23 19.96
N ASP A 51 -8.65 -3.27 21.25
CA ASP A 51 -8.26 -4.47 21.97
C ASP A 51 -9.44 -4.99 22.77
N TYR A 52 -9.72 -6.26 22.60
CA TYR A 52 -10.85 -6.94 23.24
C TYR A 52 -10.33 -8.11 24.07
N THR A 53 -10.89 -8.27 25.25
CA THR A 53 -10.57 -9.37 26.15
C THR A 53 -11.62 -10.46 26.00
N VAL A 54 -11.17 -11.64 25.59
CA VAL A 54 -11.98 -12.84 25.47
C VAL A 54 -11.48 -13.86 26.50
N LYS A 55 -12.39 -14.59 27.13
CA LYS A 55 -12.01 -15.66 28.05
C LYS A 55 -12.27 -17.02 27.45
N VAL A 56 -11.35 -17.93 27.67
CA VAL A 56 -11.43 -19.33 27.27
C VAL A 56 -11.36 -20.23 28.49
N GLN A 57 -12.01 -21.36 28.43
CA GLN A 57 -12.05 -22.34 29.51
C GLN A 57 -12.07 -23.75 28.93
N SER A 58 -11.33 -24.67 29.53
CA SER A 58 -11.41 -26.07 29.17
C SER A 58 -12.41 -26.83 30.04
N THR A 59 -12.93 -27.90 29.47
CA THR A 59 -13.80 -28.87 30.16
C THR A 59 -13.23 -30.25 29.90
N ASP A 60 -13.00 -31.03 30.97
CA ASP A 60 -12.55 -32.42 30.88
C ASP A 60 -13.69 -33.40 30.52
N SER A 61 -13.35 -34.66 30.40
CA SER A 61 -14.32 -35.72 30.04
C SER A 61 -15.42 -35.93 31.10
N GLU A 62 -15.18 -35.51 32.34
CA GLU A 62 -16.12 -35.60 33.47
C GLU A 62 -16.99 -34.33 33.62
N GLY A 63 -16.76 -33.31 32.78
CA GLY A 63 -17.50 -32.08 32.81
C GLY A 63 -16.96 -31.04 33.80
N LYS A 64 -15.76 -31.25 34.37
CA LYS A 64 -15.13 -30.33 35.28
C LYS A 64 -14.39 -29.27 34.49
N LYS A 65 -14.52 -28.02 34.94
CA LYS A 65 -13.98 -26.87 34.21
C LYS A 65 -12.70 -26.35 34.85
N SER A 66 -11.76 -25.93 34.00
CA SER A 66 -10.56 -25.21 34.42
C SER A 66 -10.88 -23.79 34.93
N THR A 67 -9.88 -23.11 35.45
CA THR A 67 -9.94 -21.64 35.56
C THR A 67 -9.99 -21.01 34.18
N GLU A 68 -10.65 -19.84 34.08
CA GLU A 68 -10.66 -19.06 32.85
C GLU A 68 -9.29 -18.48 32.54
N THR A 69 -8.91 -18.52 31.26
CA THR A 69 -7.69 -17.87 30.73
C THR A 69 -8.11 -16.74 29.78
N THR A 70 -7.42 -15.64 29.89
CA THR A 70 -7.69 -14.45 29.08
C THR A 70 -6.91 -14.49 27.77
N VAL A 71 -7.58 -14.20 26.66
CA VAL A 71 -7.00 -13.99 25.33
C VAL A 71 -7.30 -12.56 24.89
N THR A 72 -6.31 -11.83 24.45
CA THR A 72 -6.50 -10.50 23.85
C THR A 72 -6.69 -10.64 22.34
N VAL A 73 -7.78 -10.08 21.81
CA VAL A 73 -8.06 -9.99 20.37
C VAL A 73 -7.82 -8.56 19.94
N HIS A 74 -6.85 -8.36 19.05
CA HIS A 74 -6.58 -7.06 18.43
C HIS A 74 -7.38 -6.93 17.14
N VAL A 75 -8.32 -5.99 17.09
CA VAL A 75 -9.04 -5.63 15.86
C VAL A 75 -8.32 -4.46 15.23
N LEU A 76 -7.77 -4.69 14.04
CA LEU A 76 -6.93 -3.74 13.32
C LEU A 76 -7.66 -3.19 12.10
N ASP A 77 -7.36 -1.95 11.72
CA ASP A 77 -7.82 -1.36 10.47
C ASP A 77 -6.81 -1.64 9.34
N LEU A 78 -7.28 -1.51 8.11
CA LEU A 78 -6.39 -1.50 6.94
C LEU A 78 -5.60 -0.20 6.90
N ILE A 79 -4.31 -0.31 6.61
CA ILE A 79 -3.42 0.85 6.53
C ILE A 79 -3.45 1.39 5.11
N LYS A 80 -3.91 2.63 4.95
CA LYS A 80 -3.86 3.33 3.68
C LYS A 80 -2.54 4.10 3.57
N VAL A 81 -1.79 3.84 2.50
CA VAL A 81 -0.56 4.57 2.15
C VAL A 81 -0.84 5.42 0.92
N ASP A 82 -0.79 6.75 1.10
CA ASP A 82 -1.11 7.73 0.07
C ASP A 82 0.16 8.49 -0.33
N PRO A 83 0.56 8.50 -1.60
CA PRO A 83 1.76 9.18 -2.07
C PRO A 83 1.66 10.71 -2.04
N THR A 84 0.47 11.26 -1.85
CA THR A 84 0.24 12.71 -1.79
C THR A 84 0.26 13.27 -0.37
N VAL A 85 0.23 12.41 0.65
CA VAL A 85 0.27 12.84 2.05
C VAL A 85 1.68 13.27 2.42
N THR A 86 1.82 14.51 2.86
CA THR A 86 3.10 15.11 3.26
C THR A 86 3.47 14.81 4.71
N THR A 87 2.55 14.30 5.50
CA THR A 87 2.77 13.88 6.89
C THR A 87 2.67 12.37 6.99
N ASP A 88 3.58 11.76 7.73
CA ASP A 88 3.47 10.35 8.07
C ASP A 88 2.21 10.12 8.91
N PRO A 89 1.24 9.30 8.44
CA PRO A 89 0.02 9.06 9.20
C PRO A 89 0.29 8.37 10.54
N THR A 90 1.47 7.77 10.73
CA THR A 90 1.90 7.12 11.97
C THR A 90 2.76 8.01 12.86
N ASP A 91 3.33 9.09 12.30
CA ASP A 91 4.08 10.09 13.03
C ASP A 91 3.77 11.49 12.44
N PRO A 92 2.73 12.17 12.92
CA PRO A 92 2.33 13.48 12.43
C PRO A 92 3.37 14.57 12.68
N SER A 93 4.43 14.30 13.44
CA SER A 93 5.55 15.24 13.65
C SER A 93 6.55 15.26 12.49
N THR A 94 6.52 14.27 11.58
CA THR A 94 7.41 14.20 10.43
C THR A 94 6.75 14.82 9.20
N THR A 95 7.39 15.84 8.63
CA THR A 95 6.98 16.53 7.40
C THR A 95 7.69 16.00 6.15
N SER A 96 8.21 14.82 6.18
CA SER A 96 8.80 14.20 4.98
C SER A 96 7.72 13.78 3.99
N PRO A 97 7.93 13.97 2.67
CA PRO A 97 7.11 13.28 1.69
C PRO A 97 7.18 11.79 2.02
N VAL A 98 6.03 11.13 2.12
CA VAL A 98 5.95 9.75 2.56
C VAL A 98 6.80 8.89 1.63
N SER A 99 8.03 8.65 2.02
CA SER A 99 8.71 7.45 1.62
C SER A 99 7.91 6.31 2.27
N PRO A 100 7.41 5.36 1.51
CA PRO A 100 6.87 4.15 2.10
C PRO A 100 7.86 3.66 3.13
N LYS A 101 7.39 3.40 4.33
CA LYS A 101 8.28 3.08 5.45
C LYS A 101 9.14 1.87 5.13
N THR A 102 10.32 1.86 5.67
CA THR A 102 11.22 0.70 5.57
C THR A 102 10.47 -0.57 5.97
N PRO A 103 10.58 -1.66 5.20
CA PRO A 103 9.99 -2.95 5.55
C PRO A 103 10.30 -3.34 7.01
N ASP A 104 9.36 -4.04 7.64
CA ASP A 104 9.42 -4.48 9.04
C ASP A 104 9.41 -3.37 10.11
N THR A 105 9.27 -2.10 9.74
CA THR A 105 9.03 -1.06 10.74
C THR A 105 7.59 -1.14 11.25
N PRO A 106 7.35 -0.92 12.56
CA PRO A 106 6.00 -0.87 13.11
C PRO A 106 5.15 0.20 12.41
N VAL A 107 3.88 -0.12 12.14
CA VAL A 107 2.91 0.83 11.58
C VAL A 107 2.72 2.02 12.51
N LYS A 108 2.74 1.76 13.83
CA LYS A 108 2.73 2.79 14.87
C LYS A 108 3.91 2.57 15.79
N PRO A 109 4.82 3.55 15.89
CA PRO A 109 5.94 3.46 16.83
C PRO A 109 5.45 3.20 18.26
N GLY A 110 6.04 2.20 18.92
CA GLY A 110 5.69 1.82 20.29
C GLY A 110 4.47 0.91 20.43
N ASP A 111 3.83 0.52 19.32
CA ASP A 111 2.73 -0.45 19.32
C ASP A 111 2.96 -1.50 18.23
N GLU A 112 3.69 -2.55 18.57
CA GLU A 112 4.02 -3.64 17.64
C GLU A 112 2.81 -4.53 17.30
N ASN A 113 1.76 -4.47 18.11
CA ASN A 113 0.53 -5.25 17.88
C ASN A 113 -0.25 -4.77 16.66
N LEU A 114 -0.10 -3.49 16.28
CA LEU A 114 -0.72 -2.94 15.08
C LEU A 114 -0.09 -3.39 13.76
N GLY A 115 0.90 -4.28 13.83
CA GLY A 115 1.54 -4.85 12.66
C GLY A 115 2.71 -4.00 12.14
N LYS A 116 3.32 -4.50 11.07
CA LYS A 116 4.50 -3.91 10.46
C LYS A 116 4.26 -3.66 8.97
N TYR A 117 4.97 -2.70 8.38
CA TYR A 117 4.95 -2.49 6.94
C TYR A 117 5.52 -3.71 6.22
N PRO A 118 4.87 -4.18 5.13
CA PRO A 118 5.35 -5.32 4.37
C PRO A 118 6.64 -4.99 3.64
N SER A 119 7.45 -6.01 3.37
CA SER A 119 8.57 -5.90 2.45
C SER A 119 8.07 -5.61 1.03
N GLY A 120 8.78 -4.77 0.29
CA GLY A 120 8.52 -4.51 -1.13
C GLY A 120 7.60 -3.34 -1.44
N LEU A 121 7.05 -2.63 -0.45
CA LEU A 121 6.33 -1.38 -0.70
C LEU A 121 7.34 -0.23 -0.79
N THR A 122 7.62 0.23 -2.01
CA THR A 122 8.57 1.32 -2.30
C THR A 122 7.86 2.55 -2.87
N ARG A 123 8.57 3.67 -2.98
CA ARG A 123 8.02 4.87 -3.63
C ARG A 123 7.67 4.59 -5.10
N GLU A 124 8.45 3.79 -5.76
CA GLU A 124 8.28 3.41 -7.17
C GLU A 124 6.98 2.61 -7.38
N ASP A 125 6.51 1.89 -6.35
CA ASP A 125 5.22 1.21 -6.39
C ASP A 125 4.04 2.18 -6.40
N LEU A 126 4.21 3.39 -5.87
CA LEU A 126 3.16 4.38 -5.70
C LEU A 126 3.28 5.58 -6.62
N VAL A 127 4.48 5.87 -7.13
CA VAL A 127 4.75 7.03 -7.99
C VAL A 127 5.66 6.63 -9.14
N LYS A 128 5.24 6.95 -10.35
CA LYS A 128 6.06 6.81 -11.56
C LYS A 128 6.09 8.12 -12.31
N GLU A 129 7.26 8.50 -12.81
CA GLU A 129 7.44 9.71 -13.60
C GLU A 129 7.94 9.34 -15.00
N VAL A 130 7.25 9.85 -16.02
CA VAL A 130 7.65 9.69 -17.41
C VAL A 130 7.99 11.08 -17.94
N THR A 131 9.14 11.22 -18.58
CA THR A 131 9.62 12.48 -19.10
C THR A 131 9.82 12.42 -20.62
N ARG A 132 9.56 13.55 -21.29
CA ARG A 132 9.93 13.78 -22.68
C ARG A 132 10.80 15.02 -22.74
N THR A 133 11.98 14.91 -23.36
CA THR A 133 12.84 16.06 -23.64
C THR A 133 12.82 16.38 -25.12
N ILE A 134 12.46 17.61 -25.46
CA ILE A 134 12.50 18.14 -26.81
C ILE A 134 13.74 19.00 -26.92
N LYS A 135 14.65 18.62 -27.82
CA LYS A 135 15.88 19.35 -28.10
C LYS A 135 15.76 20.14 -29.39
N TYR A 136 16.31 21.34 -29.43
CA TYR A 136 16.33 22.22 -30.60
C TYR A 136 17.76 22.28 -31.13
N LEU A 137 18.07 21.45 -32.12
CA LEU A 137 19.41 21.23 -32.64
C LEU A 137 19.55 21.74 -34.07
N LYS A 138 20.77 21.94 -34.53
CA LYS A 138 21.05 22.01 -35.96
C LYS A 138 20.85 20.65 -36.61
N GLU A 139 20.45 20.62 -37.88
CA GLU A 139 20.21 19.36 -38.59
C GLU A 139 21.46 18.45 -38.58
N GLU A 140 22.64 19.03 -38.79
CA GLU A 140 23.93 18.32 -38.76
C GLU A 140 24.31 17.71 -37.40
N ASP A 141 23.64 18.16 -36.33
CA ASP A 141 23.89 17.73 -34.96
C ASP A 141 22.77 16.80 -34.41
N ALA A 142 21.74 16.53 -35.20
CA ALA A 142 20.55 15.80 -34.76
C ALA A 142 20.85 14.40 -34.17
N ASN A 143 21.93 13.77 -34.62
CA ASN A 143 22.31 12.43 -34.17
C ASN A 143 23.50 12.42 -33.17
N LYS A 144 23.93 13.59 -32.72
CA LYS A 144 25.04 13.71 -31.75
C LYS A 144 24.50 13.74 -30.33
N ALA A 145 25.01 12.89 -29.47
CA ALA A 145 24.54 12.76 -28.08
C ALA A 145 24.85 14.03 -27.24
N ASP A 146 25.93 14.72 -27.56
CA ASP A 146 26.46 15.89 -26.86
C ASP A 146 26.23 17.21 -27.62
N ALA A 147 25.30 17.22 -28.57
CA ALA A 147 24.99 18.41 -29.36
C ALA A 147 24.52 19.56 -28.48
N THR A 148 25.11 20.73 -28.71
CA THR A 148 24.67 21.96 -28.07
C THR A 148 23.37 22.47 -28.70
N GLY A 149 22.34 22.67 -27.88
CA GLY A 149 21.04 23.15 -28.33
C GLY A 149 21.10 24.62 -28.76
N LEU A 150 20.32 24.97 -29.80
CA LEU A 150 20.10 26.34 -30.26
C LEU A 150 19.21 27.13 -29.28
N LYS A 151 18.42 26.45 -28.51
CA LYS A 151 17.57 26.95 -27.44
C LYS A 151 17.61 25.96 -26.27
N PRO A 152 17.23 26.36 -25.06
CA PRO A 152 17.08 25.46 -23.92
C PRO A 152 16.12 24.33 -24.25
N ASP A 153 16.44 23.11 -23.79
CA ASP A 153 15.57 21.97 -23.94
C ASP A 153 14.21 22.19 -23.28
N LYS A 154 13.15 21.74 -23.92
CA LYS A 154 11.83 21.71 -23.30
C LYS A 154 11.60 20.33 -22.69
N VAL A 155 11.57 20.28 -21.37
CA VAL A 155 11.24 19.05 -20.64
C VAL A 155 9.77 19.07 -20.27
N GLN A 156 9.09 17.98 -20.58
CA GLN A 156 7.72 17.71 -20.12
C GLN A 156 7.73 16.49 -19.20
N LYS A 157 6.87 16.51 -18.20
CA LYS A 157 6.72 15.43 -17.22
C LYS A 157 5.25 15.05 -17.05
N VAL A 158 5.00 13.75 -17.00
CA VAL A 158 3.73 13.16 -16.58
C VAL A 158 4.02 12.30 -15.38
N THR A 159 3.26 12.50 -14.31
CA THR A 159 3.41 11.74 -13.07
C THR A 159 2.18 10.84 -12.89
N TYR A 160 2.42 9.59 -12.57
CA TYR A 160 1.40 8.64 -12.18
C TYR A 160 1.49 8.41 -10.68
N LYS A 161 0.34 8.44 -10.01
CA LYS A 161 0.25 8.17 -8.58
C LYS A 161 -0.85 7.16 -8.31
N ARG A 162 -0.68 6.32 -7.32
CA ARG A 162 -1.70 5.42 -6.79
C ARG A 162 -1.54 5.25 -5.28
N THR A 163 -2.58 4.79 -4.61
CA THR A 163 -2.53 4.45 -3.19
C THR A 163 -2.34 2.95 -3.01
N ALA A 164 -1.74 2.56 -1.90
CA ALA A 164 -1.71 1.19 -1.45
C ALA A 164 -2.59 1.03 -0.21
N THR A 165 -3.16 -0.15 -0.05
CA THR A 165 -3.84 -0.58 1.17
C THR A 165 -3.14 -1.82 1.69
N VAL A 166 -2.67 -1.77 2.91
CA VAL A 166 -1.92 -2.85 3.55
C VAL A 166 -2.80 -3.50 4.62
N ASN A 167 -2.90 -4.81 4.58
CA ASN A 167 -3.44 -5.59 5.67
C ASN A 167 -2.33 -5.83 6.71
N PRO A 168 -2.43 -5.29 7.93
CA PRO A 168 -1.35 -5.40 8.93
C PRO A 168 -1.15 -6.82 9.44
N GLU A 169 -2.14 -7.69 9.35
CA GLU A 169 -2.05 -9.09 9.77
C GLU A 169 -1.42 -9.97 8.68
N THR A 170 -2.00 -9.97 7.47
CA THR A 170 -1.56 -10.85 6.38
C THR A 170 -0.36 -10.30 5.60
N LYS A 171 -0.05 -9.02 5.78
CA LYS A 171 0.96 -8.27 5.01
C LYS A 171 0.61 -8.12 3.53
N GLU A 172 -0.60 -8.47 3.15
CA GLU A 172 -1.08 -8.31 1.78
C GLU A 172 -1.20 -6.83 1.43
N VAL A 173 -0.69 -6.46 0.25
CA VAL A 173 -0.77 -5.11 -0.30
C VAL A 173 -1.67 -5.12 -1.52
N THR A 174 -2.67 -4.25 -1.52
CA THR A 174 -3.53 -4.00 -2.68
C THR A 174 -3.35 -2.56 -3.14
N TYR A 175 -3.45 -2.32 -4.44
CA TYR A 175 -3.25 -1.00 -5.03
C TYR A 175 -4.53 -0.48 -5.66
N SER A 176 -4.72 0.85 -5.60
CA SER A 176 -5.72 1.52 -6.44
C SER A 176 -5.26 1.55 -7.90
N ASP A 177 -6.16 1.94 -8.79
CA ASP A 177 -5.78 2.32 -10.15
C ASP A 177 -4.81 3.51 -10.13
N TRP A 178 -4.02 3.63 -11.19
CA TRP A 178 -3.15 4.77 -11.38
C TRP A 178 -3.96 6.03 -11.72
N GLU A 179 -3.61 7.13 -11.10
CA GLU A 179 -4.09 8.47 -11.43
C GLU A 179 -3.01 9.23 -12.20
N VAL A 180 -3.40 9.99 -13.22
CA VAL A 180 -2.47 10.76 -14.05
C VAL A 180 -2.43 12.22 -13.63
N TYR A 181 -1.24 12.75 -13.44
CA TYR A 181 -0.97 14.13 -13.07
C TYR A 181 -0.09 14.81 -14.14
N ASN A 182 -0.41 16.05 -14.47
CA ASN A 182 0.34 16.85 -15.45
C ASN A 182 1.59 17.50 -14.85
N GLU A 183 2.30 18.30 -15.65
CA GLU A 183 3.55 18.99 -15.27
C GLU A 183 3.40 19.89 -14.03
N THR A 184 2.21 20.37 -13.70
CA THR A 184 1.94 21.23 -12.54
C THR A 184 1.35 20.44 -11.36
N ASP A 185 1.51 19.12 -11.36
CA ASP A 185 0.99 18.20 -10.34
C ASP A 185 -0.53 18.28 -10.16
N LYS A 186 -1.24 18.62 -11.24
CA LYS A 186 -2.69 18.64 -11.28
C LYS A 186 -3.23 17.33 -11.85
N LEU A 187 -4.19 16.73 -11.16
CA LEU A 187 -4.89 15.54 -11.62
C LEU A 187 -5.57 15.77 -12.99
N VAL A 188 -5.25 14.93 -13.94
CA VAL A 188 -5.81 14.97 -15.32
C VAL A 188 -6.82 13.85 -15.52
N ASP A 189 -6.53 12.65 -14.97
CA ASP A 189 -7.40 11.49 -15.07
C ASP A 189 -7.33 10.65 -13.79
N SER A 190 -8.50 10.43 -13.18
CA SER A 190 -8.64 9.63 -11.94
C SER A 190 -8.94 8.15 -12.20
N LYS A 191 -9.16 7.77 -13.46
CA LYS A 191 -9.50 6.40 -13.88
C LYS A 191 -8.51 5.87 -14.90
N ALA A 192 -7.29 6.35 -14.84
CA ALA A 192 -6.30 5.90 -15.79
C ALA A 192 -6.13 4.39 -15.67
N ASP A 193 -6.46 3.69 -16.72
CA ASP A 193 -6.04 2.32 -16.95
C ASP A 193 -4.50 2.24 -17.14
N GLY A 194 -3.79 3.16 -16.51
CA GLY A 194 -2.34 3.26 -16.42
C GLY A 194 -1.63 3.70 -17.71
N THR A 195 -2.36 3.88 -18.81
CA THR A 195 -1.74 3.99 -20.13
C THR A 195 -2.00 5.30 -20.87
N LYS A 196 -2.78 6.23 -20.28
CA LYS A 196 -3.30 7.39 -21.04
C LYS A 196 -2.74 8.76 -20.64
N GLY A 197 -1.63 8.79 -19.93
CA GLY A 197 -0.90 10.04 -19.79
C GLY A 197 -0.37 10.53 -21.14
N LYS A 198 -0.43 11.82 -21.37
CA LYS A 198 0.01 12.41 -22.64
C LYS A 198 0.94 13.60 -22.38
N PHE A 199 1.98 13.69 -23.20
CA PHE A 199 2.73 14.91 -23.36
C PHE A 199 2.01 15.82 -24.35
N ASN A 200 1.67 17.03 -23.94
CA ASN A 200 1.02 18.02 -24.78
C ASN A 200 1.88 18.39 -25.99
N ALA A 201 1.24 18.80 -27.08
CA ALA A 201 1.94 19.41 -28.18
C ALA A 201 2.72 20.65 -27.73
N VAL A 202 3.87 20.92 -28.35
CA VAL A 202 4.76 22.03 -28.01
C VAL A 202 5.13 22.77 -29.29
N ASP A 203 4.85 24.06 -29.33
CA ASP A 203 5.29 24.90 -30.45
C ASP A 203 6.81 25.05 -30.44
N SER A 204 7.39 24.91 -31.63
CA SER A 204 8.82 25.09 -31.81
C SER A 204 9.16 26.60 -31.75
N PRO A 205 10.16 27.00 -30.96
CA PRO A 205 10.56 28.40 -30.90
C PRO A 205 11.17 28.87 -32.20
N VAL A 206 11.01 30.17 -32.50
CA VAL A 206 11.77 30.81 -33.57
C VAL A 206 13.21 30.96 -33.11
N VAL A 207 14.15 30.59 -33.99
CA VAL A 207 15.59 30.76 -33.79
C VAL A 207 16.14 31.64 -34.92
N ASP A 208 16.71 32.80 -34.58
CA ASP A 208 17.21 33.75 -35.56
C ASP A 208 18.26 33.08 -36.48
N ASN A 209 18.14 33.34 -37.79
CA ASN A 209 18.98 32.77 -38.83
C ASN A 209 18.88 31.28 -39.05
N TYR A 210 17.87 30.62 -38.49
CA TYR A 210 17.59 29.19 -38.70
C TYR A 210 16.17 28.98 -39.25
N LEU A 211 16.02 28.02 -40.12
CA LEU A 211 14.71 27.54 -40.59
C LEU A 211 14.40 26.19 -39.94
N LEU A 212 13.14 25.97 -39.61
CA LEU A 212 12.69 24.70 -39.08
C LEU A 212 12.58 23.69 -40.22
N VAL A 213 13.31 22.57 -40.15
CA VAL A 213 13.46 21.63 -41.26
C VAL A 213 12.49 20.47 -41.22
N ASN A 214 12.17 19.95 -40.03
CA ASN A 214 11.47 18.66 -39.87
C ASN A 214 10.09 18.75 -39.18
N ALA A 215 9.42 19.88 -39.24
CA ALA A 215 8.05 19.99 -38.73
C ALA A 215 7.15 20.63 -39.77
N THR A 216 6.14 19.90 -40.19
CA THR A 216 5.11 20.39 -41.13
C THR A 216 4.31 21.53 -40.55
N ASP A 217 4.16 21.61 -39.21
CA ASP A 217 3.26 22.55 -38.53
C ASP A 217 3.92 23.40 -37.46
N LYS A 218 5.23 23.52 -37.44
CA LYS A 218 5.99 24.24 -36.39
C LYS A 218 5.72 23.75 -34.95
N THR A 219 5.09 22.58 -34.80
CA THR A 219 4.66 22.04 -33.54
C THR A 219 5.17 20.61 -33.38
N VAL A 220 5.78 20.33 -32.25
CA VAL A 220 6.05 18.94 -31.85
C VAL A 220 4.75 18.34 -31.34
N ALA A 221 4.26 17.32 -32.02
CA ALA A 221 2.95 16.71 -31.74
C ALA A 221 2.86 16.14 -30.31
N GLU A 222 1.63 16.01 -29.83
CA GLU A 222 1.37 15.26 -28.59
C GLU A 222 1.86 13.82 -28.74
N LYS A 223 2.24 13.22 -27.62
CA LYS A 223 2.72 11.85 -27.57
C LYS A 223 2.21 11.18 -26.30
N GLU A 224 1.80 9.93 -26.42
CA GLU A 224 1.48 9.12 -25.24
C GLU A 224 2.70 8.96 -24.33
N ALA A 225 2.45 8.98 -23.03
CA ALA A 225 3.42 8.78 -21.98
C ALA A 225 3.05 7.49 -21.21
N PRO A 226 3.32 6.29 -21.76
CA PRO A 226 2.94 5.04 -21.12
C PRO A 226 3.74 4.82 -19.83
N VAL A 227 3.09 4.16 -18.86
CA VAL A 227 3.68 3.77 -17.56
C VAL A 227 4.05 2.28 -17.56
#